data_f94d484e5a369690e15efc007566ad70
#
_entry.id   f94d484e5a369690e15efc007566ad70
#
_cell.length_a   1.000
_cell.length_b   1.000
_cell.length_c   1.000
_cell.angle_alpha   90.00
_cell.angle_beta   90.00
_cell.angle_gamma   90.00
#
_symmetry.space_group_name_H-M   'P 1'
#
loop_
_entity.id
_entity.type
_entity.pdbx_description
1 polymer ?
#
loop_
_entity_poly.entity_id
_entity_poly.type
_entity_poly.pdbx_seq_one_letter_code
_entity_poly.pdbx_strand_id
1 'polypeptide(L)'
;MKALRSGGVVLVFPGGDYDAYRSTFAQNVIDFNGRKGYVRTAAAAGVPIVPAVSIGGQETQLFLGRGTWLAKQLRLKRLRTEILPLGFGFPFGLTSTVPANFPLPSKIVTEVLEPVDIAGRFGAEPDVDEVDAHVRAVMQGGLDALAKQRRFPVLG
;
A
#
# COMPACT_ATOMS: atom_id res chain seq x y z
N MET A 1 -12.87 -15.29 -2.01
CA MET A 1 -13.37 -16.54 -1.35
C MET A 1 -13.29 -17.76 -2.27
N LYS A 2 -13.99 -17.80 -3.44
CA LYS A 2 -13.98 -18.99 -4.32
C LYS A 2 -12.57 -19.42 -4.74
N ALA A 3 -11.73 -18.47 -5.20
CA ALA A 3 -10.35 -18.74 -5.61
C ALA A 3 -9.49 -19.30 -4.46
N LEU A 4 -9.58 -18.75 -3.25
CA LEU A 4 -8.83 -19.24 -2.09
C LEU A 4 -9.25 -20.68 -1.71
N ARG A 5 -10.55 -20.97 -1.73
CA ARG A 5 -11.07 -22.32 -1.43
C ARG A 5 -10.69 -23.36 -2.47
N SER A 6 -10.38 -22.97 -3.69
CA SER A 6 -9.87 -23.84 -4.76
C SER A 6 -8.35 -23.96 -4.79
N GLY A 7 -7.64 -23.50 -3.75
CA GLY A 7 -6.18 -23.55 -3.67
C GLY A 7 -5.47 -22.45 -4.45
N GLY A 8 -6.21 -21.45 -4.95
CA GLY A 8 -5.62 -20.31 -5.67
C GLY A 8 -5.01 -19.27 -4.73
N VAL A 9 -4.07 -18.51 -5.25
CA VAL A 9 -3.48 -17.34 -4.57
C VAL A 9 -4.22 -16.08 -4.99
N VAL A 10 -4.48 -15.17 -4.03
CA VAL A 10 -5.11 -13.88 -4.28
C VAL A 10 -4.18 -12.77 -3.80
N LEU A 11 -3.78 -11.90 -4.72
CA LEU A 11 -3.00 -10.71 -4.40
C LEU A 11 -3.96 -9.57 -4.01
N VAL A 12 -3.67 -8.89 -2.90
CA VAL A 12 -4.48 -7.81 -2.37
C VAL A 12 -3.59 -6.61 -2.04
N PHE A 13 -4.05 -5.42 -2.40
CA PHE A 13 -3.43 -4.14 -2.04
C PHE A 13 -4.38 -3.37 -1.10
N PRO A 14 -4.30 -3.59 0.23
CA PRO A 14 -5.28 -3.01 1.16
C PRO A 14 -5.28 -1.48 1.18
N GLY A 15 -4.11 -0.86 1.05
CA GLY A 15 -3.97 0.59 0.97
C GLY A 15 -4.56 1.20 -0.31
N GLY A 16 -4.49 0.46 -1.43
CA GLY A 16 -5.01 0.88 -2.73
C GLY A 16 -4.49 2.27 -3.13
N ASP A 17 -5.41 3.10 -3.65
CA ASP A 17 -5.15 4.48 -4.05
C ASP A 17 -4.66 5.37 -2.90
N TYR A 18 -5.15 5.16 -1.69
CA TYR A 18 -4.74 5.93 -0.52
C TYR A 18 -3.25 5.78 -0.20
N ASP A 19 -2.71 4.60 -0.37
CA ASP A 19 -1.29 4.32 -0.17
C ASP A 19 -0.45 4.73 -1.38
N ALA A 20 -0.93 4.43 -2.59
CA ALA A 20 -0.23 4.71 -3.85
C ALA A 20 0.06 6.21 -4.06
N TYR A 21 -0.86 7.10 -3.66
CA TYR A 21 -0.73 8.56 -3.83
C TYR A 21 -0.31 9.28 -2.55
N ARG A 22 0.40 8.62 -1.67
CA ARG A 22 1.03 9.24 -0.51
C ARG A 22 2.07 10.26 -0.96
N SER A 23 2.22 11.35 -0.20
CA SER A 23 3.30 12.30 -0.44
C SER A 23 4.66 11.61 -0.41
N THR A 24 5.53 11.92 -1.36
CA THR A 24 6.91 11.41 -1.41
C THR A 24 7.71 11.77 -0.15
N PHE A 25 7.33 12.84 0.56
CA PHE A 25 7.95 13.21 1.84
C PHE A 25 7.46 12.39 3.05
N ALA A 26 6.40 11.59 2.89
CA ALA A 26 5.82 10.72 3.93
C ALA A 26 5.87 9.24 3.54
N GLN A 27 6.96 8.84 2.88
CA GLN A 27 7.17 7.45 2.46
C GLN A 27 7.56 6.53 3.62
N ASN A 28 7.65 5.24 3.33
CA ASN A 28 8.05 4.18 4.26
C ASN A 28 7.11 4.02 5.48
N VAL A 29 5.81 4.18 5.26
CA VAL A 29 4.77 3.95 6.27
C VAL A 29 3.72 3.00 5.74
N ILE A 30 3.38 1.97 6.49
CA ILE A 30 2.29 1.05 6.19
C ILE A 30 0.98 1.61 6.77
N ASP A 31 0.09 2.07 5.89
CA ASP A 31 -1.22 2.61 6.27
C ASP A 31 -2.29 2.19 5.27
N PHE A 32 -3.23 1.39 5.73
CA PHE A 32 -4.32 0.87 4.91
C PHE A 32 -5.62 1.66 5.03
N ASN A 33 -5.58 2.83 5.68
CA ASN A 33 -6.76 3.67 5.90
C ASN A 33 -7.91 2.90 6.58
N GLY A 34 -7.60 2.06 7.56
CA GLY A 34 -8.57 1.26 8.30
C GLY A 34 -9.22 0.11 7.49
N ARG A 35 -8.72 -0.20 6.31
CA ARG A 35 -9.26 -1.27 5.46
C ARG A 35 -8.76 -2.64 5.96
N LYS A 36 -9.65 -3.41 6.61
CA LYS A 36 -9.37 -4.73 7.22
C LYS A 36 -10.03 -5.89 6.48
N GLY A 37 -10.56 -5.66 5.26
CA GLY A 37 -11.26 -6.67 4.49
C GLY A 37 -10.41 -7.89 4.13
N TYR A 38 -9.10 -7.71 3.95
CA TYR A 38 -8.15 -8.77 3.64
C TYR A 38 -8.03 -9.77 4.80
N VAL A 39 -7.99 -9.30 6.06
CA VAL A 39 -7.95 -10.15 7.26
C VAL A 39 -9.21 -11.00 7.35
N ARG A 40 -10.40 -10.36 7.23
CA ARG A 40 -11.69 -11.08 7.28
C ARG A 40 -11.78 -12.15 6.19
N THR A 41 -11.26 -11.85 5.00
CA THR A 41 -11.27 -12.80 3.87
C THR A 41 -10.34 -13.97 4.11
N ALA A 42 -9.13 -13.74 4.61
CA ALA A 42 -8.16 -14.79 4.92
C ALA A 42 -8.64 -15.69 6.07
N ALA A 43 -9.11 -15.11 7.18
CA ALA A 43 -9.66 -15.83 8.31
C ALA A 43 -10.86 -16.70 7.91
N ALA A 44 -11.83 -16.13 7.17
CA ALA A 44 -13.00 -16.88 6.69
C ALA A 44 -12.67 -17.96 5.66
N ALA A 45 -11.51 -17.89 5.00
CA ALA A 45 -11.03 -18.92 4.08
C ALA A 45 -10.13 -19.95 4.75
N GLY A 46 -9.66 -19.72 6.00
CA GLY A 46 -8.71 -20.55 6.71
C GLY A 46 -7.34 -20.59 6.05
N VAL A 47 -6.89 -19.48 5.46
CA VAL A 47 -5.61 -19.40 4.76
C VAL A 47 -4.69 -18.37 5.42
N PRO A 48 -3.35 -18.58 5.36
CA PRO A 48 -2.40 -17.61 5.88
C PRO A 48 -2.38 -16.33 5.05
N ILE A 49 -1.90 -15.25 5.67
CA ILE A 49 -1.54 -14.00 4.98
C ILE A 49 -0.04 -14.01 4.75
N VAL A 50 0.38 -13.83 3.50
CA VAL A 50 1.80 -13.65 3.13
C VAL A 50 2.03 -12.17 2.86
N PRO A 51 2.64 -11.44 3.82
CA PRO A 51 2.91 -10.02 3.61
C PRO A 51 4.03 -9.83 2.60
N ALA A 52 3.92 -8.81 1.76
CA ALA A 52 5.00 -8.38 0.89
C ALA A 52 5.14 -6.86 0.97
N VAL A 53 6.37 -6.37 1.00
CA VAL A 53 6.69 -4.95 1.08
C VAL A 53 7.59 -4.55 -0.08
N SER A 54 7.43 -3.32 -0.54
CA SER A 54 8.20 -2.80 -1.66
C SER A 54 8.65 -1.38 -1.39
N ILE A 55 9.91 -1.08 -1.71
CA ILE A 55 10.47 0.26 -1.64
C ILE A 55 10.92 0.71 -3.03
N GLY A 56 10.83 2.00 -3.32
CA GLY A 56 11.24 2.58 -4.59
C GLY A 56 10.11 2.96 -5.52
N GLY A 57 8.92 2.40 -5.34
CA GLY A 57 7.77 2.71 -6.19
C GLY A 57 7.30 4.16 -6.07
N GLN A 58 7.28 4.73 -4.86
CA GLN A 58 6.84 6.11 -4.61
C GLN A 58 7.82 7.17 -5.13
N GLU A 59 9.06 6.80 -5.43
CA GLU A 59 10.08 7.70 -5.94
C GLU A 59 10.05 7.82 -7.46
N THR A 60 9.26 6.97 -8.13
CA THR A 60 9.04 7.07 -9.58
C THR A 60 8.29 8.34 -9.97
N GLN A 61 7.55 8.93 -9.02
CA GLN A 61 6.83 10.19 -9.22
C GLN A 61 6.93 11.04 -7.96
N LEU A 62 7.12 12.34 -8.14
CA LEU A 62 7.12 13.28 -7.02
C LEU A 62 5.67 13.66 -6.69
N PHE A 63 5.10 13.00 -5.69
CA PHE A 63 3.79 13.36 -5.14
C PHE A 63 3.93 14.39 -4.02
N LEU A 64 3.31 15.55 -4.21
CA LEU A 64 3.25 16.60 -3.18
C LEU A 64 2.21 16.27 -2.11
N GLY A 65 1.17 15.55 -2.49
CA GLY A 65 0.13 15.12 -1.56
C GLY A 65 -1.08 14.50 -2.25
N ARG A 66 -1.99 13.95 -1.44
CA ARG A 66 -3.22 13.29 -1.91
C ARG A 66 -4.27 14.26 -2.47
N GLY A 67 -4.11 15.57 -2.23
CA GLY A 67 -5.06 16.59 -2.68
C GLY A 67 -6.49 16.40 -2.16
N THR A 68 -6.66 15.82 -0.98
CA THR A 68 -7.98 15.55 -0.37
C THR A 68 -8.79 16.81 -0.16
N TRP A 69 -8.13 17.93 0.17
CA TRP A 69 -8.76 19.25 0.29
C TRP A 69 -9.36 19.69 -1.06
N LEU A 70 -8.58 19.56 -2.14
CA LEU A 70 -9.00 19.94 -3.48
C LEU A 70 -10.15 19.06 -3.98
N ALA A 71 -10.07 17.74 -3.72
CA ALA A 71 -11.14 16.81 -4.04
C ALA A 71 -12.45 17.15 -3.31
N LYS A 72 -12.36 17.57 -2.04
CA LYS A 72 -13.51 18.06 -1.26
C LYS A 72 -14.10 19.32 -1.86
N GLN A 73 -13.27 20.30 -2.20
CA GLN A 73 -13.71 21.59 -2.74
C GLN A 73 -14.39 21.44 -4.10
N LEU A 74 -13.88 20.55 -4.94
CA LEU A 74 -14.45 20.21 -6.24
C LEU A 74 -15.63 19.22 -6.15
N ARG A 75 -16.04 18.82 -4.93
CA ARG A 75 -17.16 17.88 -4.68
C ARG A 75 -17.02 16.55 -5.44
N LEU A 76 -15.80 16.07 -5.65
CA LEU A 76 -15.50 14.85 -6.39
C LEU A 76 -16.03 13.57 -5.73
N LYS A 77 -16.49 13.62 -4.48
CA LYS A 77 -17.22 12.52 -3.81
C LYS A 77 -18.40 12.00 -4.64
N ARG A 78 -19.05 12.85 -5.44
CA ARG A 78 -20.12 12.42 -6.34
C ARG A 78 -19.63 11.47 -7.43
N LEU A 79 -18.34 11.54 -7.79
CA LEU A 79 -17.68 10.66 -8.76
C LEU A 79 -16.93 9.51 -8.07
N ARG A 80 -17.19 9.26 -6.76
CA ARG A 80 -16.50 8.25 -5.94
C ARG A 80 -14.97 8.47 -5.85
N THR A 81 -14.51 9.70 -6.08
CA THR A 81 -13.11 10.09 -6.02
C THR A 81 -12.88 10.93 -4.76
N GLU A 82 -12.15 10.39 -3.80
CA GLU A 82 -11.86 11.07 -2.52
C GLU A 82 -10.51 11.78 -2.52
N ILE A 83 -9.67 11.48 -3.50
CA ILE A 83 -8.32 12.01 -3.64
C ILE A 83 -8.13 12.58 -5.04
N LEU A 84 -7.42 13.69 -5.12
CA LEU A 84 -6.95 14.31 -6.36
C LEU A 84 -5.44 14.53 -6.22
N PRO A 85 -4.62 13.49 -6.49
CA PRO A 85 -3.20 13.56 -6.22
C PRO A 85 -2.54 14.67 -7.03
N LEU A 86 -1.67 15.42 -6.36
CA LEU A 86 -0.86 16.45 -6.99
C LEU A 86 0.56 15.93 -7.14
N GLY A 87 1.01 15.78 -8.37
CA GLY A 87 2.36 15.38 -8.72
C GLY A 87 3.10 16.46 -9.48
N PHE A 88 4.42 16.43 -9.38
CA PHE A 88 5.29 17.30 -10.15
C PHE A 88 6.31 16.47 -10.91
N GLY A 89 6.54 16.80 -12.20
CA GLY A 89 7.51 16.07 -13.02
C GLY A 89 7.59 16.57 -14.47
N PHE A 90 8.37 15.89 -15.27
CA PHE A 90 8.53 16.17 -16.68
C PHE A 90 7.58 15.30 -17.52
N PRO A 91 6.97 15.78 -18.61
CA PRO A 91 7.17 17.10 -19.23
C PRO A 91 6.18 18.16 -18.77
N PHE A 92 5.14 17.82 -17.98
CA PHE A 92 4.00 18.70 -17.77
C PHE A 92 4.09 19.57 -16.50
N GLY A 93 5.12 19.37 -15.66
CA GLY A 93 5.26 20.12 -14.40
C GLY A 93 4.25 19.66 -13.35
N LEU A 94 3.52 20.62 -12.76
CA LEU A 94 2.48 20.33 -11.76
C LEU A 94 1.22 19.78 -12.44
N THR A 95 0.89 18.55 -12.14
CA THR A 95 -0.28 17.85 -12.68
C THR A 95 -1.05 17.11 -11.58
N SER A 96 -2.26 16.72 -11.91
CA SER A 96 -3.01 15.73 -11.16
C SER A 96 -2.81 14.34 -11.82
N THR A 97 -3.86 13.55 -11.92
CA THR A 97 -3.79 12.21 -12.52
C THR A 97 -3.52 12.25 -14.03
N VAL A 98 -4.01 13.29 -14.71
CA VAL A 98 -3.91 13.46 -16.17
C VAL A 98 -3.60 14.94 -16.50
N PRO A 99 -2.62 15.22 -17.36
CA PRO A 99 -1.68 14.30 -17.99
C PRO A 99 -0.69 13.72 -16.99
N ALA A 100 -0.27 12.47 -17.21
CA ALA A 100 0.71 11.82 -16.35
C ALA A 100 2.13 12.24 -16.74
N ASN A 101 2.94 12.63 -15.77
CA ASN A 101 4.37 12.85 -15.97
C ASN A 101 5.12 11.53 -16.19
N PHE A 102 6.26 11.59 -16.84
CA PHE A 102 7.11 10.41 -17.00
C PHE A 102 7.64 9.93 -15.65
N PRO A 103 7.69 8.61 -15.42
CA PRO A 103 8.27 8.08 -14.19
C PRO A 103 9.77 8.38 -14.12
N LEU A 104 10.23 8.80 -12.96
CA LEU A 104 11.66 8.94 -12.68
C LEU A 104 12.30 7.55 -12.57
N PRO A 105 13.56 7.38 -12.99
CA PRO A 105 14.27 6.13 -12.79
C PRO A 105 14.40 5.86 -11.29
N SER A 106 13.92 4.71 -10.86
CA SER A 106 14.02 4.27 -9.46
C SER A 106 14.22 2.77 -9.40
N LYS A 107 15.07 2.30 -8.49
CA LYS A 107 15.23 0.89 -8.21
C LYS A 107 14.12 0.44 -7.25
N ILE A 108 13.26 -0.45 -7.71
CA ILE A 108 12.22 -1.07 -6.90
C ILE A 108 12.74 -2.38 -6.33
N VAL A 109 12.70 -2.53 -5.02
CA VAL A 109 13.04 -3.76 -4.31
C VAL A 109 11.80 -4.23 -3.58
N THR A 110 11.44 -5.50 -3.80
CA THR A 110 10.29 -6.14 -3.14
C THR A 110 10.78 -7.32 -2.31
N GLU A 111 10.32 -7.40 -1.08
CA GLU A 111 10.59 -8.51 -0.17
C GLU A 111 9.26 -9.18 0.20
N VAL A 112 9.25 -10.52 0.12
CA VAL A 112 8.15 -11.35 0.61
C VAL A 112 8.53 -11.82 2.01
N LEU A 113 7.67 -11.51 2.98
CA LEU A 113 7.90 -11.81 4.38
C LEU A 113 7.30 -13.16 4.75
N GLU A 114 7.62 -13.64 5.95
CA GLU A 114 7.11 -14.90 6.47
C GLU A 114 5.57 -14.92 6.53
N PRO A 115 4.94 -16.04 6.17
CA PRO A 115 3.50 -16.19 6.25
C PRO A 115 2.98 -16.03 7.68
N VAL A 116 1.90 -15.27 7.85
CA VAL A 116 1.18 -15.13 9.11
C VAL A 116 0.05 -16.17 9.13
N ASP A 117 0.24 -17.23 9.91
CA ASP A 117 -0.81 -18.20 10.19
C ASP A 117 -1.80 -17.61 11.20
N ILE A 118 -2.99 -17.26 10.71
CA ILE A 118 -4.01 -16.61 11.54
C ILE A 118 -4.54 -17.59 12.60
N ALA A 119 -4.88 -18.80 12.22
CA ALA A 119 -5.47 -19.78 13.12
C ALA A 119 -4.48 -20.26 14.18
N GLY A 120 -3.24 -20.54 13.77
CA GLY A 120 -2.19 -21.00 14.68
C GLY A 120 -1.76 -19.93 15.68
N ARG A 121 -1.81 -18.64 15.30
CA ARG A 121 -1.33 -17.55 16.16
C ARG A 121 -2.43 -16.90 17.00
N PHE A 122 -3.64 -16.72 16.45
CA PHE A 122 -4.73 -15.95 17.04
C PHE A 122 -5.94 -16.81 17.42
N GLY A 123 -5.86 -18.13 17.20
CA GLY A 123 -6.94 -19.08 17.52
C GLY A 123 -8.05 -19.14 16.46
N ALA A 124 -9.13 -19.87 16.81
CA ALA A 124 -10.24 -20.16 15.89
C ALA A 124 -11.14 -18.94 15.61
N GLU A 125 -11.24 -18.02 16.54
CA GLU A 125 -12.02 -16.78 16.42
C GLU A 125 -11.10 -15.56 16.60
N PRO A 126 -10.29 -15.23 15.58
CA PRO A 126 -9.29 -14.18 15.67
C PRO A 126 -9.95 -12.79 15.70
N ASP A 127 -9.47 -11.91 16.57
CA ASP A 127 -9.82 -10.50 16.50
C ASP A 127 -9.19 -9.87 15.24
N VAL A 128 -10.04 -9.34 14.38
CA VAL A 128 -9.64 -8.71 13.12
C VAL A 128 -8.69 -7.53 13.35
N ASP A 129 -8.86 -6.80 14.44
CA ASP A 129 -8.08 -5.63 14.75
C ASP A 129 -6.67 -6.00 15.23
N GLU A 130 -6.58 -7.08 16.01
CA GLU A 130 -5.31 -7.62 16.48
C GLU A 130 -4.50 -8.22 15.31
N VAL A 131 -5.14 -9.00 14.46
CA VAL A 131 -4.49 -9.56 13.26
C VAL A 131 -3.99 -8.47 12.32
N ASP A 132 -4.83 -7.45 12.04
CA ASP A 132 -4.45 -6.32 11.19
C ASP A 132 -3.27 -5.54 11.77
N ALA A 133 -3.29 -5.28 13.08
CA ALA A 133 -2.18 -4.60 13.76
C ALA A 133 -0.88 -5.39 13.65
N HIS A 134 -0.94 -6.71 13.86
CA HIS A 134 0.21 -7.59 13.72
C HIS A 134 0.76 -7.62 12.28
N VAL A 135 -0.10 -7.82 11.28
CA VAL A 135 0.33 -7.83 9.86
C VAL A 135 0.99 -6.51 9.48
N ARG A 136 0.40 -5.37 9.88
CA ARG A 136 0.99 -4.05 9.61
C ARG A 136 2.33 -3.86 10.33
N ALA A 137 2.49 -4.37 11.54
CA ALA A 137 3.76 -4.29 12.27
C ALA A 137 4.85 -5.13 11.58
N VAL A 138 4.52 -6.33 11.12
CA VAL A 138 5.43 -7.19 10.35
C VAL A 138 5.86 -6.49 9.05
N MET A 139 4.89 -5.93 8.31
CA MET A 139 5.16 -5.19 7.07
C MET A 139 6.01 -3.94 7.33
N GLN A 140 5.73 -3.19 8.40
CA GLN A 140 6.51 -2.00 8.75
C GLN A 140 7.96 -2.38 9.06
N GLY A 141 8.17 -3.45 9.82
CA GLY A 141 9.52 -3.96 10.13
C GLY A 141 10.31 -4.34 8.86
N GLY A 142 9.69 -5.03 7.93
CA GLY A 142 10.30 -5.37 6.63
C GLY A 142 10.60 -4.12 5.79
N LEU A 143 9.67 -3.16 5.73
CA LEU A 143 9.87 -1.90 5.01
C LEU A 143 11.00 -1.06 5.61
N ASP A 144 11.09 -1.00 6.94
CA ASP A 144 12.17 -0.31 7.65
C ASP A 144 13.55 -0.97 7.41
N ALA A 145 13.56 -2.30 7.31
CA ALA A 145 14.79 -3.05 6.98
C ALA A 145 15.27 -2.73 5.55
N LEU A 146 14.35 -2.74 4.56
CA LEU A 146 14.67 -2.34 3.20
C LEU A 146 15.13 -0.88 3.11
N ALA A 147 14.50 0.03 3.86
CA ALA A 147 14.88 1.44 3.88
C ALA A 147 16.30 1.65 4.43
N LYS A 148 16.71 0.89 5.46
CA LYS A 148 18.07 0.94 6.02
C LYS A 148 19.14 0.42 5.07
N GLN A 149 18.81 -0.58 4.25
CA GLN A 149 19.75 -1.16 3.27
C GLN A 149 19.95 -0.25 2.06
N ARG A 150 19.00 0.64 1.79
CA ARG A 150 19.00 1.49 0.61
C ARG A 150 19.85 2.73 0.82
N ARG A 151 20.96 2.83 0.07
CA ARG A 151 21.86 3.99 0.13
C ARG A 151 21.40 5.16 -0.74
N PHE A 152 20.91 4.85 -1.94
CA PHE A 152 20.48 5.84 -2.94
C PHE A 152 19.13 5.47 -3.54
N PRO A 153 18.18 6.43 -3.63
CA PRO A 153 16.85 6.17 -4.18
C PRO A 153 16.86 5.71 -5.64
N VAL A 154 17.77 6.21 -6.45
CA VAL A 154 17.81 5.97 -7.89
C VAL A 154 18.76 4.83 -8.25
N LEU A 155 19.93 4.79 -7.65
CA LEU A 155 20.99 3.82 -7.98
C LEU A 155 21.00 2.60 -7.05
N GLY A 156 20.29 2.64 -5.94
CA GLY A 156 20.04 1.54 -5.01
C GLY A 156 21.14 1.26 -4.02
#